data_e8dea95600e293e8b239407c47b07e1e
#
_entry.id   e8dea95600e293e8b239407c47b07e1e
#
_cell.length_a   1.000
_cell.length_b   1.000
_cell.length_c   1.000
_cell.angle_alpha   90.00
_cell.angle_beta   90.00
_cell.angle_gamma   90.00
#
_symmetry.space_group_name_H-M   'P 1'
#
loop_
_entity.id
_entity.type
_entity.pdbx_description
1 polymer ?
#
loop_
_entity_poly.entity_id
_entity_poly.type
_entity_poly.pdbx_seq_one_letter_code
_entity_poly.pdbx_strand_id
1 'polypeptide(L)'
;MKFDVIIGNPPYQLNDGGNGVSAAPIFQLFVEQAMKLKPRYLSMIIPARWYAGGKGLNEFREMMLNNRHVRKLMDYESSKDCFSGVNIAGGICYFLWDRDNAGPCEITNCSLDTPTVMERELNEFPILIRSNMAVSIVHKVLATGCEVYSDHAYPRNPFGFATNFRGRTMKEPGDIELLTSKGFQFIR
;
A
#
# COMPACT_ATOMS: atom_id res chain seq x y z
N MET A 1 -10.86 18.91 -23.69
CA MET A 1 -10.26 17.85 -24.52
C MET A 1 -10.75 16.51 -23.98
N LYS A 2 -11.29 15.64 -24.82
CA LYS A 2 -11.70 14.28 -24.43
C LYS A 2 -10.61 13.33 -24.89
N PHE A 3 -10.25 12.40 -24.03
CA PHE A 3 -9.33 11.30 -24.35
C PHE A 3 -10.11 9.98 -24.28
N ASP A 4 -9.96 9.13 -25.27
CA ASP A 4 -10.55 7.79 -25.21
C ASP A 4 -9.65 6.85 -24.41
N VAL A 5 -8.33 7.02 -24.50
CA VAL A 5 -7.35 6.19 -23.82
C VAL A 5 -6.27 7.07 -23.21
N ILE A 6 -5.92 6.78 -21.95
CA ILE A 6 -4.76 7.35 -21.27
C ILE A 6 -3.86 6.18 -20.84
N ILE A 7 -2.60 6.22 -21.26
CA ILE A 7 -1.58 5.25 -20.86
C ILE A 7 -0.39 6.03 -20.31
N GLY A 8 0.20 5.55 -19.22
CA GLY A 8 1.33 6.26 -18.64
C GLY A 8 2.19 5.46 -17.68
N ASN A 9 3.40 5.97 -17.53
CA ASN A 9 4.32 5.64 -16.44
C ASN A 9 4.64 6.95 -15.73
N PRO A 10 3.85 7.35 -14.72
CA PRO A 10 4.01 8.63 -14.06
C PRO A 10 5.28 8.63 -13.18
N PRO A 11 5.84 9.82 -12.84
CA PRO A 11 6.91 9.88 -11.86
C PRO A 11 6.42 9.34 -10.52
N TYR A 12 7.25 8.49 -9.86
CA TYR A 12 6.82 7.76 -8.68
C TYR A 12 6.92 8.56 -7.40
N GLN A 13 7.88 9.47 -7.32
CA GLN A 13 8.15 10.28 -6.12
C GLN A 13 8.80 11.61 -6.49
N LEU A 14 8.64 12.60 -5.62
CA LEU A 14 9.41 13.84 -5.72
C LEU A 14 10.86 13.57 -5.37
N ASN A 15 11.76 14.26 -6.08
CA ASN A 15 13.18 14.26 -5.76
C ASN A 15 13.38 15.12 -4.50
N ASP A 16 13.86 14.56 -3.41
CA ASP A 16 14.01 15.25 -2.12
C ASP A 16 15.31 16.07 -1.98
N GLY A 17 16.03 16.24 -3.07
CA GLY A 17 17.28 17.02 -3.08
C GLY A 17 18.40 16.45 -2.19
N GLY A 18 18.28 15.18 -1.74
CA GLY A 18 19.33 14.51 -0.97
C GLY A 18 19.37 14.80 0.53
N ASN A 19 18.38 15.49 1.09
CA ASN A 19 18.37 15.91 2.51
C ASN A 19 17.75 14.88 3.48
N GLY A 20 17.73 13.59 3.16
CA GLY A 20 17.38 12.52 4.09
C GLY A 20 15.90 12.43 4.49
N VAL A 21 15.05 13.28 3.96
CA VAL A 21 13.60 13.15 4.09
C VAL A 21 13.12 12.11 3.09
N SER A 22 12.44 11.08 3.55
CA SER A 22 11.90 10.02 2.68
C SER A 22 10.99 10.64 1.62
N ALA A 23 11.38 10.54 0.34
CA ALA A 23 10.67 11.12 -0.78
C ALA A 23 9.17 10.76 -0.77
N ALA A 24 8.32 11.79 -0.93
CA ALA A 24 6.88 11.60 -0.95
C ALA A 24 6.43 10.99 -2.29
N PRO A 25 5.53 10.02 -2.30
CA PRO A 25 4.95 9.51 -3.52
C PRO A 25 4.10 10.60 -4.21
N ILE A 26 4.13 10.62 -5.55
CA ILE A 26 3.31 11.54 -6.35
C ILE A 26 2.54 10.84 -7.47
N PHE A 27 2.82 9.58 -7.75
CA PHE A 27 2.16 8.83 -8.82
C PHE A 27 0.64 8.77 -8.68
N GLN A 28 0.13 8.73 -7.43
CA GLN A 28 -1.31 8.72 -7.14
C GLN A 28 -2.02 9.96 -7.68
N LEU A 29 -1.36 11.12 -7.64
CA LEU A 29 -1.93 12.37 -8.15
C LEU A 29 -2.16 12.31 -9.66
N PHE A 30 -1.26 11.64 -10.40
CA PHE A 30 -1.40 11.44 -11.83
C PHE A 30 -2.56 10.49 -12.16
N VAL A 31 -2.71 9.39 -11.40
CA VAL A 31 -3.83 8.45 -11.57
C VAL A 31 -5.16 9.16 -11.31
N GLU A 32 -5.26 9.90 -10.21
CA GLU A 32 -6.48 10.66 -9.85
C GLU A 32 -6.83 11.71 -10.91
N GLN A 33 -5.84 12.46 -11.40
CA GLN A 33 -6.08 13.45 -12.46
C GLN A 33 -6.51 12.78 -13.77
N ALA A 34 -5.91 11.66 -14.13
CA ALA A 34 -6.29 10.92 -15.33
C ALA A 34 -7.74 10.39 -15.21
N MET A 35 -8.15 9.88 -14.06
CA MET A 35 -9.53 9.45 -13.81
C MET A 35 -10.53 10.61 -13.90
N LYS A 36 -10.17 11.81 -13.43
CA LYS A 36 -11.01 13.03 -13.55
C LYS A 36 -11.26 13.44 -15.01
N LEU A 37 -10.35 13.11 -15.92
CA LEU A 37 -10.53 13.35 -17.36
C LEU A 37 -11.55 12.38 -17.99
N LYS A 38 -12.00 11.36 -17.25
CA LYS A 38 -12.98 10.36 -17.66
C LYS A 38 -12.69 9.72 -19.04
N PRO A 39 -11.46 9.23 -19.29
CA PRO A 39 -11.18 8.48 -20.50
C PRO A 39 -12.06 7.23 -20.54
N ARG A 40 -12.19 6.60 -21.69
CA ARG A 40 -12.82 5.27 -21.76
C ARG A 40 -11.94 4.21 -21.10
N TYR A 41 -10.64 4.25 -21.38
CA TYR A 41 -9.65 3.36 -20.77
C TYR A 41 -8.50 4.14 -20.15
N LEU A 42 -8.09 3.72 -18.95
CA LEU A 42 -6.89 4.22 -18.30
C LEU A 42 -6.01 3.04 -17.91
N SER A 43 -4.74 3.07 -18.31
CA SER A 43 -3.75 2.09 -17.89
C SER A 43 -2.47 2.81 -17.47
N MET A 44 -2.04 2.58 -16.24
CA MET A 44 -0.79 3.13 -15.72
C MET A 44 0.02 2.07 -14.98
N ILE A 45 1.35 2.15 -15.12
CA ILE A 45 2.28 1.37 -14.33
C ILE A 45 2.73 2.21 -13.15
N ILE A 46 2.55 1.67 -11.94
CA ILE A 46 2.78 2.40 -10.68
C ILE A 46 3.41 1.48 -9.63
N PRO A 47 4.08 2.03 -8.59
CA PRO A 47 4.56 1.24 -7.47
C PRO A 47 3.41 0.53 -6.74
N ALA A 48 3.57 -0.75 -6.42
CA ALA A 48 2.56 -1.57 -5.75
C ALA A 48 2.39 -1.25 -4.24
N ARG A 49 3.22 -0.37 -3.69
CA ARG A 49 3.19 0.01 -2.27
C ARG A 49 1.85 0.56 -1.77
N TRP A 50 0.97 1.02 -2.65
CA TRP A 50 -0.36 1.50 -2.28
C TRP A 50 -1.26 0.39 -1.74
N TYR A 51 -0.98 -0.88 -2.01
CA TYR A 51 -1.79 -2.02 -1.55
C TYR A 51 -2.02 -2.02 -0.03
N ALA A 52 -0.97 -1.73 0.72
CA ALA A 52 -1.01 -1.62 2.18
C ALA A 52 -1.21 -0.18 2.68
N GLY A 53 -1.07 0.82 1.81
CA GLY A 53 -1.14 2.23 2.19
C GLY A 53 0.12 2.73 2.90
N GLY A 54 -0.04 3.74 3.74
CA GLY A 54 1.06 4.43 4.42
C GLY A 54 1.72 5.51 3.56
N LYS A 55 2.54 6.35 4.16
CA LYS A 55 3.22 7.49 3.50
C LYS A 55 2.27 8.37 2.66
N GLY A 56 1.06 8.65 3.14
CA GLY A 56 0.08 9.47 2.45
C GLY A 56 -0.72 8.74 1.36
N LEU A 57 -0.64 7.40 1.26
CA LEU A 57 -1.36 6.63 0.25
C LEU A 57 -2.65 5.97 0.76
N ASN A 58 -3.09 6.25 1.98
CA ASN A 58 -4.29 5.60 2.54
C ASN A 58 -5.56 5.97 1.76
N GLU A 59 -5.78 7.25 1.47
CA GLU A 59 -6.92 7.71 0.69
C GLU A 59 -6.89 7.15 -0.74
N PHE A 60 -5.72 7.15 -1.37
CA PHE A 60 -5.53 6.55 -2.69
C PHE A 60 -5.83 5.04 -2.67
N ARG A 61 -5.35 4.31 -1.66
CA ARG A 61 -5.70 2.89 -1.49
C ARG A 61 -7.20 2.69 -1.41
N GLU A 62 -7.87 3.43 -0.53
CA GLU A 62 -9.33 3.33 -0.37
C GLU A 62 -10.07 3.62 -1.67
N MET A 63 -9.65 4.66 -2.39
CA MET A 63 -10.19 5.01 -3.69
C MET A 63 -10.02 3.88 -4.69
N MET A 64 -8.84 3.29 -4.79
CA MET A 64 -8.55 2.21 -5.73
C MET A 64 -9.29 0.92 -5.36
N LEU A 65 -9.33 0.54 -4.06
CA LEU A 65 -10.02 -0.66 -3.60
C LEU A 65 -11.53 -0.59 -3.86
N ASN A 66 -12.14 0.57 -3.69
CA ASN A 66 -13.58 0.75 -3.89
C ASN A 66 -13.96 1.06 -5.35
N ASN A 67 -12.99 1.15 -6.25
CA ASN A 67 -13.23 1.51 -7.63
C ASN A 67 -13.50 0.27 -8.49
N ARG A 68 -14.76 -0.08 -8.68
CA ARG A 68 -15.20 -1.24 -9.48
C ARG A 68 -14.89 -1.13 -10.98
N HIS A 69 -14.40 0.00 -11.45
CA HIS A 69 -13.94 0.18 -12.83
C HIS A 69 -12.48 -0.27 -13.03
N VAL A 70 -11.73 -0.60 -11.97
CA VAL A 70 -10.43 -1.27 -12.08
C VAL A 70 -10.69 -2.74 -12.41
N ARG A 71 -10.55 -3.10 -13.69
CA ARG A 71 -10.98 -4.40 -14.23
C ARG A 71 -9.84 -5.42 -14.31
N LYS A 72 -8.61 -4.94 -14.45
CA LYS A 72 -7.42 -5.80 -14.46
C LYS A 72 -6.32 -5.17 -13.63
N LEU A 73 -5.60 -6.02 -12.92
CA LEU A 73 -4.43 -5.65 -12.12
C LEU A 73 -3.34 -6.70 -12.32
N MET A 74 -2.23 -6.28 -12.93
CA MET A 74 -1.05 -7.11 -13.12
C MET A 74 -0.03 -6.74 -12.06
N ASP A 75 0.34 -7.69 -11.21
CA ASP A 75 1.20 -7.48 -10.05
C ASP A 75 2.55 -8.16 -10.22
N TYR A 76 3.63 -7.38 -10.03
CA TYR A 76 5.01 -7.83 -10.05
C TYR A 76 5.67 -7.54 -8.70
N GLU A 77 5.98 -8.59 -7.95
CA GLU A 77 6.65 -8.44 -6.64
C GLU A 77 8.06 -7.86 -6.79
N SER A 78 8.72 -8.19 -7.88
CA SER A 78 10.02 -7.63 -8.24
C SER A 78 9.86 -6.66 -9.42
N SER A 79 10.28 -5.41 -9.22
CA SER A 79 10.31 -4.44 -10.33
C SER A 79 11.31 -4.82 -11.43
N LYS A 80 12.27 -5.71 -11.13
CA LYS A 80 13.27 -6.19 -12.09
C LYS A 80 12.65 -7.02 -13.21
N ASP A 81 11.48 -7.62 -12.97
CA ASP A 81 10.76 -8.40 -13.95
C ASP A 81 10.16 -7.53 -15.08
N CYS A 82 10.02 -6.22 -14.82
CA CYS A 82 9.55 -5.23 -15.79
C CYS A 82 10.62 -4.23 -16.21
N PHE A 83 11.50 -3.84 -15.27
CA PHE A 83 12.50 -2.79 -15.49
C PHE A 83 13.89 -3.30 -15.14
N SER A 84 14.71 -3.59 -16.17
CA SER A 84 16.10 -3.97 -15.96
C SER A 84 16.85 -2.84 -15.24
N GLY A 85 17.55 -3.18 -14.16
CA GLY A 85 18.41 -2.24 -13.44
C GLY A 85 17.71 -1.27 -12.46
N VAL A 86 16.38 -1.32 -12.34
CA VAL A 86 15.64 -0.48 -11.39
C VAL A 86 15.05 -1.34 -10.27
N ASN A 87 15.38 -1.01 -9.03
CA ASN A 87 14.83 -1.68 -7.85
C ASN A 87 13.83 -0.75 -7.15
N ILE A 88 12.55 -1.11 -7.21
CA ILE A 88 11.45 -0.39 -6.55
C ILE A 88 10.97 -1.24 -5.39
N ALA A 89 11.18 -0.76 -4.17
CA ALA A 89 10.76 -1.46 -2.97
C ALA A 89 9.25 -1.70 -2.96
N GLY A 90 8.85 -2.96 -2.77
CA GLY A 90 7.47 -3.41 -2.80
C GLY A 90 6.95 -3.77 -4.20
N GLY A 91 7.79 -3.67 -5.24
CA GLY A 91 7.42 -4.03 -6.61
C GLY A 91 6.54 -3.00 -7.30
N ILE A 92 5.97 -3.39 -8.42
CA ILE A 92 5.14 -2.55 -9.29
C ILE A 92 3.89 -3.29 -9.70
N CYS A 93 2.90 -2.52 -10.11
CA CYS A 93 1.72 -3.05 -10.78
C CYS A 93 1.33 -2.15 -11.94
N TYR A 94 0.61 -2.71 -12.90
CA TYR A 94 -0.17 -1.91 -13.83
C TYR A 94 -1.61 -2.39 -13.83
N PHE A 95 -2.53 -1.46 -14.12
CA PHE A 95 -3.96 -1.74 -14.07
C PHE A 95 -4.65 -1.26 -15.34
N LEU A 96 -5.79 -1.86 -15.63
CA LEU A 96 -6.74 -1.36 -16.61
C LEU A 96 -8.00 -0.88 -15.87
N TRP A 97 -8.27 0.40 -15.97
CA TRP A 97 -9.53 1.01 -15.57
C TRP A 97 -10.41 1.19 -16.81
N ASP A 98 -11.65 0.70 -16.77
CA ASP A 98 -12.64 0.77 -17.84
C ASP A 98 -13.86 1.54 -17.34
N ARG A 99 -14.05 2.74 -17.86
CA ARG A 99 -15.14 3.63 -17.45
C ARG A 99 -16.53 3.01 -17.62
N ASP A 100 -16.70 2.24 -18.68
CA ASP A 100 -18.01 1.78 -19.14
C ASP A 100 -18.37 0.39 -18.55
N ASN A 101 -17.42 -0.29 -17.92
CA ASN A 101 -17.61 -1.64 -17.35
C ASN A 101 -17.18 -1.67 -15.89
N ALA A 102 -18.14 -1.70 -14.98
CA ALA A 102 -17.89 -1.95 -13.56
C ALA A 102 -18.03 -3.45 -13.23
N GLY A 103 -17.22 -3.93 -12.28
CA GLY A 103 -17.29 -5.32 -11.82
C GLY A 103 -16.04 -5.73 -11.03
N PRO A 104 -15.89 -7.03 -10.71
CA PRO A 104 -14.71 -7.55 -10.04
C PRO A 104 -13.46 -7.35 -10.91
N CYS A 105 -12.31 -7.36 -10.26
CA CYS A 105 -11.01 -7.15 -10.90
C CYS A 105 -10.33 -8.51 -11.14
N GLU A 106 -9.87 -8.74 -12.35
CA GLU A 106 -8.96 -9.84 -12.67
C GLU A 106 -7.56 -9.48 -12.19
N ILE A 107 -7.07 -10.16 -11.15
CA ILE A 107 -5.74 -9.94 -10.59
C ILE A 107 -4.81 -11.05 -11.05
N THR A 108 -3.71 -10.67 -11.68
CA THR A 108 -2.64 -11.58 -12.11
C THR A 108 -1.39 -11.33 -11.29
N ASN A 109 -0.93 -12.33 -10.54
CA ASN A 109 0.40 -12.32 -9.93
C ASN A 109 1.42 -12.83 -10.96
N CYS A 110 2.34 -11.97 -11.39
CA CYS A 110 3.24 -12.22 -12.51
C CYS A 110 4.64 -12.70 -12.11
N SER A 111 5.00 -12.61 -10.82
CA SER A 111 6.37 -12.84 -10.32
C SER A 111 6.71 -14.31 -10.06
N LEU A 112 5.90 -15.24 -10.51
CA LEU A 112 6.10 -16.67 -10.35
C LEU A 112 6.39 -17.31 -11.70
N ASP A 113 7.08 -18.44 -11.71
CA ASP A 113 7.30 -19.27 -12.91
C ASP A 113 5.97 -19.59 -13.62
N THR A 114 4.90 -19.71 -12.81
CA THR A 114 3.53 -19.87 -13.31
C THR A 114 2.68 -18.72 -12.77
N PRO A 115 2.24 -17.77 -13.60
CA PRO A 115 1.34 -16.71 -13.18
C PRO A 115 0.03 -17.27 -12.63
N THR A 116 -0.46 -16.67 -11.54
CA THR A 116 -1.78 -17.01 -10.99
C THR A 116 -2.78 -15.91 -11.30
N VAL A 117 -3.96 -16.28 -11.76
CA VAL A 117 -5.04 -15.35 -12.11
C VAL A 117 -6.25 -15.64 -11.23
N MET A 118 -6.85 -14.58 -10.67
CA MET A 118 -8.06 -14.68 -9.86
C MET A 118 -8.93 -13.44 -10.06
N GLU A 119 -10.22 -13.64 -10.23
CA GLU A 119 -11.21 -12.57 -10.26
C GLU A 119 -11.66 -12.27 -8.81
N ARG A 120 -11.55 -11.01 -8.37
CA ARG A 120 -11.78 -10.61 -6.98
C ARG A 120 -12.43 -9.24 -6.90
N GLU A 121 -13.25 -9.01 -5.87
CA GLU A 121 -13.59 -7.66 -5.44
C GLU A 121 -12.36 -7.06 -4.74
N LEU A 122 -11.87 -5.90 -5.19
CA LEU A 122 -10.67 -5.30 -4.63
C LEU A 122 -10.84 -4.88 -3.17
N ASN A 123 -12.06 -4.54 -2.76
CA ASN A 123 -12.41 -4.12 -1.41
C ASN A 123 -12.84 -5.26 -0.48
N GLU A 124 -12.56 -6.51 -0.85
CA GLU A 124 -12.82 -7.69 -0.03
C GLU A 124 -12.17 -7.61 1.36
N PHE A 125 -11.01 -6.94 1.44
CA PHE A 125 -10.29 -6.69 2.68
C PHE A 125 -9.90 -5.20 2.79
N PRO A 126 -9.57 -4.71 3.99
CA PRO A 126 -9.13 -3.31 4.20
C PRO A 126 -7.83 -2.95 3.47
N ILE A 127 -7.06 -3.96 3.08
CA ILE A 127 -5.85 -3.86 2.26
C ILE A 127 -5.94 -4.89 1.14
N LEU A 128 -5.20 -4.68 0.05
CA LEU A 128 -5.13 -5.70 -0.99
C LEU A 128 -4.24 -6.86 -0.53
N ILE A 129 -4.84 -8.03 -0.31
CA ILE A 129 -4.08 -9.27 -0.13
C ILE A 129 -3.40 -9.58 -1.47
N ARG A 130 -2.09 -9.41 -1.53
CA ARG A 130 -1.34 -9.43 -2.78
C ARG A 130 -1.40 -10.77 -3.48
N SER A 131 -1.06 -11.84 -2.75
CA SER A 131 -1.03 -13.20 -3.30
C SER A 131 -2.44 -13.76 -3.47
N ASN A 132 -2.81 -14.13 -4.69
CA ASN A 132 -4.07 -14.83 -4.98
C ASN A 132 -4.19 -16.14 -4.18
N MET A 133 -3.09 -16.85 -3.99
CA MET A 133 -3.06 -18.11 -3.24
C MET A 133 -3.34 -17.90 -1.74
N ALA A 134 -2.99 -16.75 -1.18
CA ALA A 134 -3.20 -16.47 0.23
C ALA A 134 -4.66 -16.13 0.58
N VAL A 135 -5.48 -15.72 -0.38
CA VAL A 135 -6.86 -15.28 -0.15
C VAL A 135 -7.69 -16.38 0.54
N SER A 136 -7.63 -17.60 0.03
CA SER A 136 -8.36 -18.73 0.60
C SER A 136 -7.90 -19.08 2.03
N ILE A 137 -6.63 -18.84 2.35
CA ILE A 137 -6.08 -19.04 3.69
C ILE A 137 -6.63 -17.99 4.63
N VAL A 138 -6.61 -16.71 4.21
CA VAL A 138 -7.16 -15.59 5.01
C VAL A 138 -8.65 -15.82 5.29
N HIS A 139 -9.45 -16.23 4.30
CA HIS A 139 -10.85 -16.55 4.51
C HIS A 139 -11.05 -17.67 5.54
N LYS A 140 -10.27 -18.75 5.45
CA LYS A 140 -10.35 -19.86 6.42
C LYS A 140 -10.03 -19.38 7.83
N VAL A 141 -9.00 -18.56 8.00
CA VAL A 141 -8.63 -18.01 9.32
C VAL A 141 -9.73 -17.10 9.86
N LEU A 142 -10.24 -16.16 9.05
CA LEU A 142 -11.33 -15.27 9.49
C LEU A 142 -12.63 -16.03 9.82
N ALA A 143 -12.92 -17.12 9.10
CA ALA A 143 -14.10 -17.94 9.37
C ALA A 143 -14.05 -18.68 10.72
N THR A 144 -12.87 -18.78 11.35
CA THR A 144 -12.76 -19.37 12.70
C THR A 144 -13.27 -18.45 13.81
N GLY A 145 -13.52 -17.17 13.50
CA GLY A 145 -13.90 -16.15 14.49
C GLY A 145 -12.78 -15.84 15.50
N CYS A 146 -11.53 -16.15 15.15
CA CYS A 146 -10.40 -15.84 16.03
C CYS A 146 -10.22 -14.34 16.18
N GLU A 147 -9.76 -13.92 17.35
CA GLU A 147 -9.32 -12.55 17.56
C GLU A 147 -8.14 -12.22 16.63
N VAL A 148 -8.14 -11.03 16.07
CA VAL A 148 -7.04 -10.59 15.21
C VAL A 148 -5.98 -9.89 16.06
N TYR A 149 -4.71 -10.12 15.71
CA TYR A 149 -3.59 -9.56 16.47
C TYR A 149 -3.63 -8.02 16.55
N SER A 150 -4.24 -7.36 15.59
CA SER A 150 -4.45 -5.91 15.59
C SER A 150 -5.29 -5.40 16.77
N ASP A 151 -6.12 -6.26 17.37
CA ASP A 151 -6.95 -5.89 18.53
C ASP A 151 -6.11 -5.83 19.82
N HIS A 152 -4.93 -6.46 19.80
CA HIS A 152 -3.98 -6.53 20.89
C HIS A 152 -2.67 -5.78 20.64
N ALA A 153 -2.44 -5.35 19.39
CA ALA A 153 -1.24 -4.63 18.98
C ALA A 153 -1.54 -3.17 18.66
N TYR A 154 -0.92 -2.28 19.39
CA TYR A 154 -1.03 -0.86 19.14
C TYR A 154 -0.21 -0.47 17.89
N PRO A 155 -0.67 0.51 17.10
CA PRO A 155 0.08 1.03 15.98
C PRO A 155 1.41 1.64 16.45
N ARG A 156 2.32 1.82 15.52
CA ARG A 156 3.61 2.45 15.78
C ARG A 156 3.44 3.73 16.61
N ASN A 157 4.16 3.83 17.70
CA ASN A 157 4.16 4.96 18.60
C ASN A 157 2.87 5.11 19.47
N PRO A 158 2.37 4.04 20.12
CA PRO A 158 1.10 4.05 20.86
C PRO A 158 1.10 5.02 22.03
N PHE A 159 2.28 5.37 22.55
CA PHE A 159 2.46 6.29 23.68
C PHE A 159 2.96 7.68 23.27
N GLY A 160 3.00 7.99 21.96
CA GLY A 160 3.48 9.27 21.44
C GLY A 160 5.01 9.45 21.46
N PHE A 161 5.79 8.42 21.81
CA PHE A 161 7.24 8.52 21.90
C PHE A 161 7.91 8.19 20.55
N ALA A 162 8.71 9.12 20.06
CA ALA A 162 9.54 8.86 18.88
C ALA A 162 10.67 7.86 19.21
N THR A 163 11.24 7.18 18.21
CA THR A 163 12.33 6.20 18.40
C THR A 163 13.59 6.80 19.01
N ASN A 164 13.78 8.09 18.92
CA ASN A 164 14.88 8.85 19.54
C ASN A 164 14.51 9.46 20.90
N PHE A 165 13.30 9.18 21.41
CA PHE A 165 12.88 9.64 22.72
C PHE A 165 13.86 9.15 23.79
N ARG A 166 14.16 10.02 24.74
CA ARG A 166 14.99 9.74 25.92
C ARG A 166 14.23 10.21 27.15
N GLY A 167 13.95 9.28 28.03
CA GLY A 167 13.43 9.59 29.36
C GLY A 167 14.53 10.15 30.28
N ARG A 168 14.14 10.44 31.51
CA ARG A 168 15.07 10.81 32.58
C ARG A 168 15.76 9.58 33.14
N THR A 169 16.96 9.75 33.65
CA THR A 169 17.72 8.67 34.32
C THR A 169 17.40 8.55 35.81
N MET A 170 16.78 9.59 36.42
CA MET A 170 16.38 9.62 37.81
C MET A 170 14.86 9.68 37.94
N LYS A 171 14.31 8.85 38.83
CA LYS A 171 12.87 8.76 39.11
C LYS A 171 12.43 9.93 39.98
N GLU A 172 11.31 10.55 39.63
CA GLU A 172 10.61 11.54 40.44
C GLU A 172 9.22 11.00 40.85
N PRO A 173 8.60 11.58 41.88
CA PRO A 173 7.25 11.18 42.28
C PRO A 173 6.24 11.38 41.15
N GLY A 174 5.50 10.31 40.83
CA GLY A 174 4.52 10.29 39.73
C GLY A 174 5.07 9.87 38.37
N ASP A 175 6.35 9.52 38.28
CA ASP A 175 6.93 8.98 37.03
C ASP A 175 6.52 7.55 36.78
N ILE A 176 6.31 7.25 35.49
CA ILE A 176 6.15 5.90 34.97
C ILE A 176 7.53 5.39 34.58
N GLU A 177 7.78 4.15 34.91
CA GLU A 177 9.03 3.45 34.60
C GLU A 177 8.92 2.73 33.23
N LEU A 178 9.86 3.00 32.36
CA LEU A 178 9.96 2.36 31.04
C LEU A 178 11.24 1.54 30.94
N LEU A 179 11.10 0.26 30.57
CA LEU A 179 12.25 -0.55 30.23
C LEU A 179 12.63 -0.31 28.76
N THR A 180 13.83 0.14 28.54
CA THR A 180 14.39 0.38 27.19
C THR A 180 15.61 -0.53 26.94
N SER A 181 16.08 -0.60 25.70
CA SER A 181 17.32 -1.31 25.36
C SER A 181 18.57 -0.78 26.08
N LYS A 182 18.48 0.38 26.75
CA LYS A 182 19.54 1.02 27.55
C LYS A 182 19.25 1.01 29.06
N GLY A 183 18.30 0.18 29.49
CA GLY A 183 17.86 0.08 30.87
C GLY A 183 16.60 0.89 31.18
N PHE A 184 16.34 1.09 32.47
CA PHE A 184 15.17 1.83 32.92
C PHE A 184 15.30 3.33 32.66
N GLN A 185 14.21 3.94 32.21
CA GLN A 185 14.05 5.37 32.02
C GLN A 185 12.71 5.80 32.60
N PHE A 186 12.60 7.05 33.01
CA PHE A 186 11.43 7.60 33.71
C PHE A 186 10.78 8.70 32.90
N ILE A 187 9.46 8.70 32.82
CA ILE A 187 8.65 9.69 32.12
C ILE A 187 7.48 10.13 33.02
N ARG A 188 6.96 11.30 32.74
CA ARG A 188 5.79 11.83 33.45
C ARG A 188 4.56 11.82 32.55
#